data_be5e4fbdcf97deb2c17e68571ff90ace
#
_entry.id   be5e4fbdcf97deb2c17e68571ff90ace
#
_cell.length_a   1.000
_cell.length_b   1.000
_cell.length_c   1.000
_cell.angle_alpha   90.00
_cell.angle_beta   90.00
_cell.angle_gamma   90.00
#
_symmetry.space_group_name_H-M   'P 1'
#
loop_
_entity.id
_entity.type
_entity.pdbx_description
1 polymer ?
#
loop_
_entity_poly.entity_id
_entity_poly.type
_entity_poly.pdbx_seq_one_letter_code
_entity_poly.pdbx_strand_id
1 'polypeptide(L)'
;MRMYDIIQKKRDGQVLNESEIKWFVEGYASGKIPDYQMAALCMAIYFQGMNLEETAALTFAVRDSGERLDFSEIQGLRVDKHSTGGVGDKTSLVVAPIVASLGVKVAKMSGRGLGHTGGTIDKLESIKGFRTDIPVGEFKEIVNKTGIAIVGQNAELAPADKLLYALRDVTATVDSLPLIVSSIMGKKLAADDDCIVLDVKTGSGSFMKTKEKSRELAEWMVEIGKRAGKRMRALITDMDMPIGYAVGNSLEVIEAVETLKGNGPSDLTELCVILSAHILNLAEKGDLTTCEKMAREAIANGSALQKLVDMVEGQGGDSACILNTELFEKARYSCTVLAPTSGYITGVDTEGYGVASLLLGAGRNTKEDVIDMTAGLKLIKKTGDFVEEGEPIAILYSGKESGFKAAKDRLLSATRIGQTPPPETPLVLAVVE
;
A
#
# COMPACT_ATOMS: atom_id res chain seq x y z
N MET A 1 6.03 29.53 23.44
CA MET A 1 4.80 28.70 23.45
C MET A 1 4.94 27.60 24.49
N ARG A 2 3.86 27.16 25.11
CA ARG A 2 3.85 26.00 26.00
C ARG A 2 2.95 24.92 25.38
N MET A 3 3.35 23.66 25.46
CA MET A 3 2.55 22.57 24.91
C MET A 3 1.16 22.44 25.56
N TYR A 4 1.09 22.76 26.87
CA TYR A 4 -0.19 22.83 27.59
C TYR A 4 -1.21 23.75 26.90
N ASP A 5 -0.81 24.95 26.47
CA ASP A 5 -1.72 25.93 25.85
C ASP A 5 -2.22 25.44 24.50
N ILE A 6 -1.37 24.75 23.72
CA ILE A 6 -1.71 24.15 22.43
C ILE A 6 -2.73 23.00 22.61
N ILE A 7 -2.47 22.11 23.58
CA ILE A 7 -3.38 21.01 23.91
C ILE A 7 -4.74 21.57 24.35
N GLN A 8 -4.75 22.56 25.27
CA GLN A 8 -5.98 23.19 25.75
C GLN A 8 -6.76 23.83 24.60
N LYS A 9 -6.08 24.59 23.75
CA LYS A 9 -6.68 25.25 22.58
C LYS A 9 -7.35 24.25 21.66
N LYS A 10 -6.68 23.14 21.32
CA LYS A 10 -7.25 22.11 20.45
C LYS A 10 -8.37 21.32 21.14
N ARG A 11 -8.20 20.96 22.42
CA ARG A 11 -9.23 20.29 23.22
C ARG A 11 -10.54 21.06 23.25
N ASP A 12 -10.44 22.40 23.32
CA ASP A 12 -11.60 23.31 23.40
C ASP A 12 -12.15 23.67 21.98
N GLY A 13 -11.75 22.91 20.93
CA GLY A 13 -12.26 23.03 19.56
C GLY A 13 -11.71 24.19 18.76
N GLN A 14 -10.67 24.87 19.24
CA GLN A 14 -10.09 26.01 18.53
C GLN A 14 -9.10 25.56 17.45
N VAL A 15 -8.96 26.40 16.41
CA VAL A 15 -8.03 26.16 15.29
C VAL A 15 -6.61 26.52 15.70
N LEU A 16 -5.66 25.60 15.42
CA LEU A 16 -4.23 25.88 15.60
C LEU A 16 -3.69 26.60 14.35
N ASN A 17 -2.87 27.61 14.56
CA ASN A 17 -2.21 28.27 13.44
C ASN A 17 -0.92 27.53 13.01
N GLU A 18 -0.40 27.87 11.83
CA GLU A 18 0.78 27.25 11.24
C GLU A 18 2.01 27.31 12.17
N SER A 19 2.23 28.43 12.86
CA SER A 19 3.38 28.58 13.75
C SER A 19 3.28 27.71 15.01
N GLU A 20 2.08 27.47 15.53
CA GLU A 20 1.84 26.55 16.64
C GLU A 20 2.08 25.12 16.21
N ILE A 21 1.59 24.76 15.01
CA ILE A 21 1.76 23.41 14.44
C ILE A 21 3.25 23.11 14.18
N LYS A 22 3.94 24.01 13.50
CA LYS A 22 5.38 23.88 13.26
C LYS A 22 6.16 23.74 14.55
N TRP A 23 5.86 24.56 15.55
CA TRP A 23 6.56 24.55 16.83
C TRP A 23 6.43 23.21 17.58
N PHE A 24 5.22 22.62 17.63
CA PHE A 24 5.08 21.34 18.33
C PHE A 24 5.68 20.16 17.53
N VAL A 25 5.61 20.18 16.19
CA VAL A 25 6.23 19.13 15.37
C VAL A 25 7.75 19.16 15.54
N GLU A 26 8.39 20.32 15.43
CA GLU A 26 9.84 20.49 15.65
C GLU A 26 10.25 20.13 17.09
N GLY A 27 9.44 20.54 18.06
CA GLY A 27 9.64 20.26 19.48
C GLY A 27 9.57 18.76 19.78
N TYR A 28 8.65 18.05 19.15
CA TYR A 28 8.51 16.61 19.31
C TYR A 28 9.62 15.83 18.59
N ALA A 29 9.92 16.19 17.35
CA ALA A 29 11.00 15.57 16.58
C ALA A 29 12.37 15.72 17.25
N SER A 30 12.61 16.86 17.94
CA SER A 30 13.84 17.11 18.69
C SER A 30 13.84 16.57 20.13
N GLY A 31 12.79 15.87 20.58
CA GLY A 31 12.69 15.31 21.93
C GLY A 31 12.42 16.34 23.05
N LYS A 32 12.11 17.60 22.71
CA LYS A 32 11.77 18.66 23.69
C LYS A 32 10.36 18.54 24.24
N ILE A 33 9.45 17.95 23.47
CA ILE A 33 8.08 17.67 23.88
C ILE A 33 7.96 16.18 24.19
N PRO A 34 7.55 15.80 25.42
CA PRO A 34 7.47 14.39 25.82
C PRO A 34 6.21 13.71 25.24
N ASP A 35 6.27 12.38 25.12
CA ASP A 35 5.23 11.53 24.55
C ASP A 35 3.85 11.75 25.19
N TYR A 36 3.77 11.93 26.51
CA TYR A 36 2.47 12.10 27.19
C TYR A 36 1.75 13.40 26.77
N GLN A 37 2.50 14.49 26.47
CA GLN A 37 1.91 15.72 25.95
C GLN A 37 1.49 15.56 24.49
N MET A 38 2.31 14.89 23.68
CA MET A 38 1.96 14.63 22.30
C MET A 38 0.77 13.66 22.18
N ALA A 39 0.70 12.62 23.02
CA ALA A 39 -0.46 11.73 23.09
C ALA A 39 -1.75 12.48 23.44
N ALA A 40 -1.69 13.41 24.40
CA ALA A 40 -2.83 14.25 24.74
C ALA A 40 -3.28 15.14 23.55
N LEU A 41 -2.32 15.70 22.78
CA LEU A 41 -2.64 16.47 21.58
C LEU A 41 -3.24 15.57 20.49
N CYS A 42 -2.68 14.39 20.24
CA CYS A 42 -3.21 13.43 19.26
C CYS A 42 -4.66 13.05 19.61
N MET A 43 -4.97 12.83 20.89
CA MET A 43 -6.32 12.54 21.34
C MET A 43 -7.26 13.76 21.21
N ALA A 44 -6.78 14.98 21.48
CA ALA A 44 -7.53 16.19 21.23
C ALA A 44 -7.85 16.37 19.74
N ILE A 45 -6.88 16.10 18.86
CA ILE A 45 -7.08 16.11 17.40
C ILE A 45 -8.07 15.02 16.99
N TYR A 46 -8.00 13.83 17.59
CA TYR A 46 -8.90 12.72 17.28
C TYR A 46 -10.37 13.11 17.50
N PHE A 47 -10.68 13.77 18.62
CA PHE A 47 -12.05 14.16 18.96
C PHE A 47 -12.53 15.45 18.31
N GLN A 48 -11.65 16.45 18.15
CA GLN A 48 -12.02 17.76 17.62
C GLN A 48 -11.78 17.89 16.10
N GLY A 49 -10.99 16.98 15.52
CA GLY A 49 -10.51 17.09 14.15
C GLY A 49 -9.51 18.22 13.95
N MET A 50 -9.08 18.37 12.73
CA MET A 50 -8.39 19.53 12.19
C MET A 50 -9.07 19.90 10.87
N ASN A 51 -9.11 21.16 10.52
CA ASN A 51 -9.55 21.57 9.20
C ASN A 51 -8.44 21.33 8.15
N LEU A 52 -8.73 21.55 6.88
CA LEU A 52 -7.78 21.33 5.79
C LEU A 52 -6.51 22.19 5.92
N GLU A 53 -6.63 23.45 6.38
CA GLU A 53 -5.49 24.35 6.59
C GLU A 53 -4.56 23.86 7.70
N GLU A 54 -5.14 23.45 8.84
CA GLU A 54 -4.38 22.84 9.94
C GLU A 54 -3.67 21.56 9.47
N THR A 55 -4.38 20.70 8.71
CA THR A 55 -3.83 19.42 8.22
C THR A 55 -2.73 19.65 7.19
N ALA A 56 -2.87 20.64 6.31
CA ALA A 56 -1.81 21.03 5.38
C ALA A 56 -0.57 21.54 6.13
N ALA A 57 -0.76 22.42 7.11
CA ALA A 57 0.34 22.91 7.95
C ALA A 57 1.04 21.78 8.69
N LEU A 58 0.28 20.83 9.27
CA LEU A 58 0.83 19.64 9.92
C LEU A 58 1.61 18.78 8.92
N THR A 59 1.07 18.55 7.74
CA THR A 59 1.72 17.76 6.68
C THR A 59 3.05 18.37 6.27
N PHE A 60 3.09 19.70 6.06
CA PHE A 60 4.32 20.39 5.69
C PHE A 60 5.34 20.41 6.83
N ALA A 61 4.90 20.61 8.07
CA ALA A 61 5.79 20.54 9.23
C ALA A 61 6.39 19.12 9.40
N VAL A 62 5.60 18.08 9.20
CA VAL A 62 6.06 16.67 9.20
C VAL A 62 7.05 16.41 8.06
N ARG A 63 6.73 16.85 6.84
CA ARG A 63 7.62 16.75 5.67
C ARG A 63 8.99 17.40 5.95
N ASP A 64 8.97 18.59 6.53
CA ASP A 64 10.16 19.42 6.73
C ASP A 64 10.88 19.10 8.06
N SER A 65 10.43 18.10 8.81
CA SER A 65 11.07 17.66 10.07
C SER A 65 12.38 16.90 9.89
N GLY A 66 12.68 16.43 8.68
CA GLY A 66 13.89 15.70 8.32
C GLY A 66 14.47 16.14 6.99
N GLU A 67 15.33 15.31 6.45
CA GLU A 67 15.89 15.57 5.13
C GLU A 67 14.81 15.41 4.04
N ARG A 68 14.79 16.34 3.10
CA ARG A 68 14.04 16.21 1.86
C ARG A 68 14.96 15.58 0.83
N LEU A 69 14.44 14.59 0.13
CA LEU A 69 15.18 13.98 -0.96
C LEU A 69 15.21 14.95 -2.14
N ASP A 70 16.38 15.06 -2.74
CA ASP A 70 16.56 15.75 -4.00
C ASP A 70 16.77 14.72 -5.11
N PHE A 71 15.78 14.59 -5.99
CA PHE A 71 15.83 13.71 -7.14
C PHE A 71 16.12 14.47 -8.45
N SER A 72 16.63 15.70 -8.39
CA SER A 72 16.97 16.51 -9.57
C SER A 72 17.98 15.83 -10.49
N GLU A 73 18.82 14.93 -9.98
CA GLU A 73 19.76 14.11 -10.74
C GLU A 73 19.09 12.97 -11.51
N ILE A 74 17.81 12.63 -11.19
CA ILE A 74 17.04 11.63 -11.94
C ILE A 74 16.48 12.31 -13.19
N GLN A 75 16.97 11.88 -14.36
CA GLN A 75 16.58 12.45 -15.63
C GLN A 75 15.19 11.96 -16.06
N GLY A 76 14.26 12.88 -16.26
CA GLY A 76 12.89 12.61 -16.69
C GLY A 76 11.86 12.83 -15.61
N LEU A 77 10.59 12.65 -15.96
CA LEU A 77 9.46 12.85 -15.06
C LEU A 77 9.36 11.68 -14.07
N ARG A 78 9.28 12.00 -12.79
CA ARG A 78 9.23 11.05 -11.68
C ARG A 78 7.79 10.87 -11.23
N VAL A 79 7.40 9.61 -11.05
CA VAL A 79 6.05 9.26 -10.64
C VAL A 79 6.06 8.32 -9.44
N ASP A 80 5.09 8.47 -8.55
CA ASP A 80 4.80 7.49 -7.51
C ASP A 80 3.35 7.03 -7.55
N LYS A 81 3.14 5.77 -7.20
CA LYS A 81 1.84 5.19 -6.89
C LYS A 81 1.81 4.82 -5.41
N HIS A 82 0.91 5.39 -4.66
CA HIS A 82 0.73 5.04 -3.25
C HIS A 82 -0.61 4.37 -3.02
N SER A 83 -0.60 3.20 -2.36
CA SER A 83 -1.81 2.56 -1.85
C SER A 83 -1.98 2.83 -0.37
N THR A 84 -3.21 3.05 0.07
CA THR A 84 -3.54 3.15 1.50
C THR A 84 -3.49 1.80 2.22
N GLY A 85 -3.23 0.71 1.49
CA GLY A 85 -3.08 -0.64 2.01
C GLY A 85 -4.34 -1.48 1.89
N GLY A 86 -4.14 -2.75 1.59
CA GLY A 86 -5.21 -3.74 1.42
C GLY A 86 -4.67 -5.16 1.44
N VAL A 87 -5.57 -6.12 1.34
CA VAL A 87 -5.26 -7.55 1.32
C VAL A 87 -5.00 -8.02 -0.10
N GLY A 88 -3.87 -8.66 -0.34
CA GLY A 88 -3.45 -9.07 -1.69
C GLY A 88 -3.06 -7.89 -2.58
N ASP A 89 -2.77 -6.71 -2.01
CA ASP A 89 -2.40 -5.51 -2.77
C ASP A 89 -0.94 -5.58 -3.24
N LYS A 90 -0.76 -6.21 -4.38
CA LYS A 90 0.49 -6.28 -5.15
C LYS A 90 0.55 -5.30 -6.31
N THR A 91 -0.44 -4.41 -6.45
CA THR A 91 -0.58 -3.51 -7.60
C THR A 91 0.67 -2.69 -7.90
N SER A 92 1.45 -2.28 -6.88
CA SER A 92 2.71 -1.56 -7.08
C SER A 92 3.76 -2.37 -7.84
N LEU A 93 3.78 -3.71 -7.69
CA LEU A 93 4.72 -4.61 -8.39
C LEU A 93 4.38 -4.79 -9.86
N VAL A 94 3.16 -4.46 -10.27
CA VAL A 94 2.69 -4.52 -11.66
C VAL A 94 2.69 -3.13 -12.29
N VAL A 95 2.13 -2.12 -11.61
CA VAL A 95 2.01 -0.75 -12.10
C VAL A 95 3.38 -0.10 -12.32
N ALA A 96 4.30 -0.24 -11.37
CA ALA A 96 5.60 0.41 -11.47
C ALA A 96 6.41 -0.06 -12.70
N PRO A 97 6.54 -1.36 -13.00
CA PRO A 97 7.17 -1.83 -14.24
C PRO A 97 6.44 -1.38 -15.51
N ILE A 98 5.10 -1.37 -15.54
CA ILE A 98 4.32 -0.91 -16.71
C ILE A 98 4.69 0.53 -17.03
N VAL A 99 4.57 1.44 -16.06
CA VAL A 99 4.80 2.87 -16.32
C VAL A 99 6.27 3.18 -16.60
N ALA A 100 7.20 2.47 -15.96
CA ALA A 100 8.63 2.60 -16.22
C ALA A 100 9.00 2.14 -17.64
N SER A 101 8.36 1.07 -18.17
CA SER A 101 8.60 0.61 -19.56
C SER A 101 8.13 1.63 -20.61
N LEU A 102 7.25 2.55 -20.21
CA LEU A 102 6.70 3.62 -21.06
C LEU A 102 7.41 4.98 -20.86
N GLY A 103 8.59 4.94 -20.25
CA GLY A 103 9.54 6.07 -20.22
C GLY A 103 9.25 7.12 -19.15
N VAL A 104 8.56 6.78 -18.07
CA VAL A 104 8.53 7.58 -16.84
C VAL A 104 9.45 6.96 -15.79
N LYS A 105 9.92 7.75 -14.84
CA LYS A 105 10.83 7.28 -13.78
C LYS A 105 10.06 6.94 -12.52
N VAL A 106 10.29 5.73 -11.98
CA VAL A 106 9.68 5.29 -10.73
C VAL A 106 10.75 5.22 -9.65
N ALA A 107 10.83 6.28 -8.82
CA ALA A 107 11.75 6.39 -7.69
C ALA A 107 10.99 6.14 -6.38
N LYS A 108 10.51 4.90 -6.19
CA LYS A 108 9.51 4.62 -5.16
C LYS A 108 10.12 4.28 -3.80
N MET A 109 9.64 4.99 -2.77
CA MET A 109 9.81 4.58 -1.37
C MET A 109 8.54 3.93 -0.83
N SER A 110 8.67 2.75 -0.24
CA SER A 110 7.55 1.97 0.25
C SER A 110 7.76 1.49 1.68
N GLY A 111 6.66 1.11 2.34
CA GLY A 111 6.66 0.60 3.70
C GLY A 111 6.62 -0.93 3.78
N ARG A 112 6.84 -1.42 5.01
CA ARG A 112 6.56 -2.80 5.41
C ARG A 112 5.08 -2.99 5.70
N GLY A 113 4.65 -4.23 5.79
CA GLY A 113 3.27 -4.58 6.16
C GLY A 113 2.90 -4.12 7.56
N LEU A 114 1.65 -3.75 7.71
CA LEU A 114 1.05 -3.30 8.96
C LEU A 114 -0.25 -4.05 9.22
N GLY A 115 -0.38 -4.66 10.39
CA GLY A 115 -1.57 -5.41 10.78
C GLY A 115 -1.86 -6.55 9.80
N HIS A 116 -3.08 -6.57 9.27
CA HIS A 116 -3.57 -7.58 8.32
C HIS A 116 -3.15 -7.33 6.87
N THR A 117 -2.45 -6.23 6.57
CA THR A 117 -2.01 -5.87 5.20
C THR A 117 -0.57 -6.29 4.94
N GLY A 118 -0.27 -6.79 3.74
CA GLY A 118 1.09 -7.09 3.32
C GLY A 118 1.85 -5.84 2.83
N GLY A 119 3.15 -5.72 3.19
CA GLY A 119 4.00 -4.61 2.75
C GLY A 119 4.68 -4.88 1.40
N THR A 120 4.82 -3.86 0.56
CA THR A 120 5.56 -3.97 -0.70
C THR A 120 7.02 -4.38 -0.48
N ILE A 121 7.64 -3.86 0.59
CA ILE A 121 9.03 -4.19 0.94
C ILE A 121 9.16 -5.67 1.34
N ASP A 122 8.25 -6.17 2.19
CA ASP A 122 8.25 -7.57 2.63
C ASP A 122 8.07 -8.52 1.43
N LYS A 123 7.24 -8.15 0.45
CA LYS A 123 7.04 -8.91 -0.79
C LYS A 123 8.32 -8.96 -1.61
N LEU A 124 8.97 -7.82 -1.85
CA LEU A 124 10.21 -7.74 -2.62
C LEU A 124 11.37 -8.51 -1.94
N GLU A 125 11.43 -8.51 -0.61
CA GLU A 125 12.44 -9.29 0.15
C GLU A 125 12.26 -10.80 0.02
N SER A 126 11.12 -11.29 -0.52
CA SER A 126 10.97 -12.70 -0.90
C SER A 126 11.76 -13.09 -2.15
N ILE A 127 12.25 -12.12 -2.92
CA ILE A 127 13.15 -12.32 -4.06
C ILE A 127 14.57 -12.45 -3.51
N LYS A 128 15.21 -13.57 -3.76
CA LYS A 128 16.55 -13.87 -3.22
C LYS A 128 17.55 -12.80 -3.62
N GLY A 129 18.23 -12.22 -2.61
CA GLY A 129 19.27 -11.21 -2.81
C GLY A 129 18.77 -9.79 -3.08
N PHE A 130 17.45 -9.57 -3.23
CA PHE A 130 16.90 -8.25 -3.48
C PHE A 130 17.14 -7.30 -2.30
N ARG A 131 17.76 -6.14 -2.59
CA ARG A 131 18.10 -5.14 -1.58
C ARG A 131 17.03 -4.04 -1.53
N THR A 132 16.47 -3.83 -0.35
CA THR A 132 15.49 -2.77 -0.08
C THR A 132 16.07 -1.62 0.74
N ASP A 133 17.24 -1.82 1.34
CA ASP A 133 18.01 -0.80 2.06
C ASP A 133 19.20 -0.41 1.18
N ILE A 134 19.05 0.67 0.43
CA ILE A 134 20.02 1.18 -0.55
C ILE A 134 20.27 2.65 -0.27
N PRO A 135 21.53 3.10 -0.20
CA PRO A 135 21.87 4.52 -0.06
C PRO A 135 21.24 5.38 -1.17
N VAL A 136 20.85 6.62 -0.84
CA VAL A 136 20.12 7.51 -1.78
C VAL A 136 20.89 7.75 -3.08
N GLY A 137 22.23 7.87 -3.03
CA GLY A 137 23.06 8.03 -4.24
C GLY A 137 22.94 6.83 -5.18
N GLU A 138 23.15 5.61 -4.64
CA GLU A 138 23.01 4.36 -5.41
C GLU A 138 21.57 4.17 -5.92
N PHE A 139 20.55 4.53 -5.12
CA PHE A 139 19.16 4.49 -5.54
C PHE A 139 18.90 5.36 -6.77
N LYS A 140 19.42 6.61 -6.79
CA LYS A 140 19.31 7.50 -7.96
C LYS A 140 20.00 6.92 -9.21
N GLU A 141 21.19 6.34 -9.05
CA GLU A 141 21.91 5.67 -10.15
C GLU A 141 21.11 4.51 -10.74
N ILE A 142 20.50 3.67 -9.88
CA ILE A 142 19.65 2.56 -10.33
C ILE A 142 18.46 3.11 -11.11
N VAL A 143 17.73 4.12 -10.59
CA VAL A 143 16.59 4.71 -11.28
C VAL A 143 16.99 5.32 -12.63
N ASN A 144 18.13 6.00 -12.70
CA ASN A 144 18.62 6.54 -13.97
C ASN A 144 18.91 5.44 -14.99
N LYS A 145 19.54 4.34 -14.56
CA LYS A 145 19.91 3.21 -15.40
C LYS A 145 18.72 2.38 -15.85
N THR A 146 17.87 1.99 -14.93
CA THR A 146 16.78 1.01 -15.18
C THR A 146 15.44 1.67 -15.46
N GLY A 147 15.24 2.92 -14.99
CA GLY A 147 13.95 3.62 -15.01
C GLY A 147 13.11 3.38 -13.77
N ILE A 148 13.48 2.44 -12.89
CA ILE A 148 12.68 2.00 -11.75
C ILE A 148 13.56 1.51 -10.61
N ALA A 149 13.20 1.90 -9.37
CA ALA A 149 13.66 1.25 -8.14
C ALA A 149 12.63 1.39 -7.04
N ILE A 150 12.53 0.40 -6.15
CA ILE A 150 11.65 0.40 -4.98
C ILE A 150 12.48 0.07 -3.75
N VAL A 151 12.56 1.02 -2.80
CA VAL A 151 13.33 0.87 -1.57
C VAL A 151 12.48 1.08 -0.33
N GLY A 152 12.97 0.64 0.81
CA GLY A 152 12.40 0.94 2.13
C GLY A 152 12.46 2.44 2.43
N GLN A 153 11.57 2.89 3.30
CA GLN A 153 11.61 4.28 3.78
C GLN A 153 12.86 4.48 4.64
N ASN A 154 13.65 5.51 4.33
CA ASN A 154 14.77 5.91 5.17
C ASN A 154 14.26 6.49 6.51
N ALA A 155 14.97 6.20 7.60
CA ALA A 155 14.63 6.70 8.94
C ALA A 155 14.75 8.23 9.06
N GLU A 156 15.51 8.87 8.18
CA GLU A 156 15.73 10.33 8.13
C GLU A 156 14.64 11.07 7.35
N LEU A 157 13.82 10.34 6.60
CA LEU A 157 12.69 10.90 5.87
C LEU A 157 11.52 11.12 6.82
N ALA A 158 11.11 12.39 7.03
CA ALA A 158 10.01 12.77 7.90
C ALA A 158 10.08 12.12 9.31
N PRO A 159 11.17 12.30 10.10
CA PRO A 159 11.35 11.65 11.40
C PRO A 159 10.24 11.96 12.40
N ALA A 160 9.59 13.12 12.32
CA ALA A 160 8.42 13.43 13.13
C ALA A 160 7.28 12.45 12.88
N ASP A 161 7.04 11.99 11.64
CA ASP A 161 6.03 10.99 11.35
C ASP A 161 6.34 9.65 11.99
N LYS A 162 7.60 9.21 11.95
CA LYS A 162 8.01 7.95 12.59
C LYS A 162 7.68 7.95 14.09
N LEU A 163 7.97 9.05 14.79
CA LEU A 163 7.68 9.21 16.22
C LEU A 163 6.18 9.30 16.47
N LEU A 164 5.47 10.15 15.71
CA LEU A 164 4.02 10.32 15.81
C LEU A 164 3.28 9.00 15.55
N TYR A 165 3.68 8.28 14.50
CA TYR A 165 3.05 7.02 14.15
C TYR A 165 3.24 5.96 15.25
N ALA A 166 4.47 5.81 15.76
CA ALA A 166 4.77 4.87 16.85
C ALA A 166 3.96 5.20 18.13
N LEU A 167 3.75 6.48 18.41
CA LEU A 167 2.92 6.92 19.54
C LEU A 167 1.44 6.61 19.30
N ARG A 168 0.93 6.90 18.10
CA ARG A 168 -0.47 6.69 17.72
C ARG A 168 -0.86 5.22 17.75
N ASP A 169 0.05 4.33 17.35
CA ASP A 169 -0.16 2.88 17.32
C ASP A 169 -0.52 2.30 18.71
N VAL A 170 -0.02 2.92 19.77
CA VAL A 170 -0.25 2.47 21.17
C VAL A 170 -1.22 3.37 21.97
N THR A 171 -1.76 4.42 21.34
CA THR A 171 -2.67 5.39 21.99
C THR A 171 -4.06 5.46 21.38
N ALA A 172 -4.42 4.50 20.49
CA ALA A 172 -5.71 4.43 19.79
C ALA A 172 -6.07 5.73 19.04
N THR A 173 -5.10 6.34 18.35
CA THR A 173 -5.29 7.57 17.57
C THR A 173 -4.87 7.42 16.10
N VAL A 174 -4.69 6.16 15.63
CA VAL A 174 -4.26 5.89 14.24
C VAL A 174 -5.32 6.32 13.22
N ASP A 175 -6.60 6.10 13.50
CA ASP A 175 -7.72 6.29 12.57
C ASP A 175 -8.28 7.73 12.54
N SER A 176 -7.50 8.71 12.97
CA SER A 176 -7.79 10.15 12.81
C SER A 176 -7.46 10.63 11.40
N LEU A 177 -8.45 11.10 10.65
CA LEU A 177 -8.29 11.55 9.25
C LEU A 177 -7.12 12.53 9.06
N PRO A 178 -7.04 13.68 9.78
CA PRO A 178 -5.93 14.62 9.60
C PRO A 178 -4.56 14.00 9.90
N LEU A 179 -4.48 13.09 10.88
CA LEU A 179 -3.24 12.43 11.23
C LEU A 179 -2.84 11.34 10.20
N ILE A 180 -3.81 10.69 9.55
CA ILE A 180 -3.56 9.77 8.42
C ILE A 180 -3.03 10.55 7.22
N VAL A 181 -3.71 11.64 6.85
CA VAL A 181 -3.31 12.51 5.74
C VAL A 181 -1.90 13.04 5.93
N SER A 182 -1.59 13.61 7.10
CA SER A 182 -0.27 14.17 7.39
C SER A 182 0.83 13.11 7.37
N SER A 183 0.56 11.90 7.86
CA SER A 183 1.50 10.79 7.83
C SER A 183 1.81 10.32 6.41
N ILE A 184 0.78 10.11 5.58
CA ILE A 184 0.96 9.66 4.20
C ILE A 184 1.64 10.76 3.37
N MET A 185 1.04 11.94 3.35
CA MET A 185 1.49 13.02 2.48
C MET A 185 2.80 13.64 2.94
N GLY A 186 3.08 13.68 4.24
CA GLY A 186 4.37 14.14 4.76
C GLY A 186 5.54 13.36 4.16
N LYS A 187 5.44 12.02 4.14
CA LYS A 187 6.46 11.15 3.51
C LYS A 187 6.49 11.27 2.00
N LYS A 188 5.33 11.33 1.34
CA LYS A 188 5.24 11.42 -0.13
C LYS A 188 5.77 12.76 -0.66
N LEU A 189 5.53 13.84 0.06
CA LEU A 189 6.04 15.16 -0.31
C LEU A 189 7.50 15.38 0.10
N ALA A 190 8.05 14.56 1.00
CA ALA A 190 9.49 14.54 1.30
C ALA A 190 10.30 13.82 0.22
N ALA A 191 9.70 12.89 -0.53
CA ALA A 191 10.21 12.38 -1.79
C ALA A 191 9.92 13.39 -2.91
N ASP A 192 10.83 13.56 -3.85
CA ASP A 192 10.73 14.63 -4.86
C ASP A 192 10.06 14.15 -6.17
N ASP A 193 8.94 13.42 -6.07
CA ASP A 193 8.15 12.98 -7.22
C ASP A 193 7.37 14.14 -7.85
N ASP A 194 7.21 14.15 -9.18
CA ASP A 194 6.47 15.17 -9.93
C ASP A 194 4.97 14.87 -9.98
N CYS A 195 4.62 13.58 -10.11
CA CYS A 195 3.25 13.10 -10.18
C CYS A 195 3.01 12.00 -9.13
N ILE A 196 1.86 12.05 -8.45
CA ILE A 196 1.48 11.04 -7.46
C ILE A 196 0.05 10.57 -7.76
N VAL A 197 -0.12 9.27 -7.96
CA VAL A 197 -1.43 8.63 -8.00
C VAL A 197 -1.65 7.88 -6.70
N LEU A 198 -2.74 8.22 -6.02
CA LEU A 198 -3.19 7.59 -4.78
C LEU A 198 -4.21 6.50 -5.12
N ASP A 199 -3.99 5.30 -4.64
CA ASP A 199 -4.91 4.17 -4.71
C ASP A 199 -5.54 4.02 -3.31
N VAL A 200 -6.68 4.69 -3.13
CA VAL A 200 -7.38 4.78 -1.85
C VAL A 200 -8.34 3.61 -1.72
N LYS A 201 -7.91 2.59 -0.97
CA LYS A 201 -8.69 1.39 -0.73
C LYS A 201 -9.87 1.67 0.19
N THR A 202 -11.05 1.12 -0.15
CA THR A 202 -12.26 1.18 0.68
C THR A 202 -12.91 -0.19 0.79
N GLY A 203 -13.43 -0.53 1.96
CA GLY A 203 -14.08 -1.81 2.22
C GLY A 203 -13.50 -2.58 3.39
N SER A 204 -13.94 -3.80 3.59
CA SER A 204 -13.61 -4.63 4.74
C SER A 204 -12.11 -4.93 4.89
N GLY A 205 -11.36 -4.99 3.78
CA GLY A 205 -9.92 -5.26 3.77
C GLY A 205 -9.03 -4.03 3.85
N SER A 206 -9.57 -2.82 4.04
CA SER A 206 -8.83 -1.56 4.10
C SER A 206 -9.02 -0.84 5.44
N PHE A 207 -8.22 0.21 5.68
CA PHE A 207 -8.40 1.09 6.84
C PHE A 207 -9.66 1.93 6.73
N MET A 208 -10.00 2.42 5.53
CA MET A 208 -11.22 3.16 5.26
C MET A 208 -12.36 2.20 4.93
N LYS A 209 -13.33 2.07 5.84
CA LYS A 209 -14.42 1.10 5.72
C LYS A 209 -15.59 1.57 4.85
N THR A 210 -15.70 2.87 4.56
CA THR A 210 -16.79 3.44 3.76
C THR A 210 -16.28 4.32 2.63
N LYS A 211 -17.05 4.38 1.54
CA LYS A 211 -16.74 5.20 0.36
C LYS A 211 -16.65 6.69 0.69
N GLU A 212 -17.49 7.16 1.60
CA GLU A 212 -17.54 8.57 2.03
C GLU A 212 -16.24 8.97 2.73
N LYS A 213 -15.79 8.17 3.70
CA LYS A 213 -14.50 8.40 4.40
C LYS A 213 -13.30 8.29 3.47
N SER A 214 -13.34 7.33 2.53
CA SER A 214 -12.30 7.19 1.52
C SER A 214 -12.25 8.38 0.57
N ARG A 215 -13.42 8.93 0.21
CA ARG A 215 -13.50 10.14 -0.63
C ARG A 215 -12.93 11.35 0.09
N GLU A 216 -13.31 11.59 1.35
CA GLU A 216 -12.79 12.69 2.16
C GLU A 216 -11.26 12.59 2.30
N LEU A 217 -10.73 11.39 2.60
CA LEU A 217 -9.29 11.13 2.64
C LEU A 217 -8.62 11.45 1.30
N ALA A 218 -9.19 11.00 0.19
CA ALA A 218 -8.67 11.23 -1.15
C ALA A 218 -8.64 12.73 -1.51
N GLU A 219 -9.73 13.45 -1.26
CA GLU A 219 -9.86 14.89 -1.52
C GLU A 219 -8.81 15.69 -0.75
N TRP A 220 -8.62 15.40 0.53
CA TRP A 220 -7.62 16.10 1.35
C TRP A 220 -6.20 15.81 0.90
N MET A 221 -5.88 14.55 0.59
CA MET A 221 -4.54 14.20 0.09
C MET A 221 -4.24 14.84 -1.27
N VAL A 222 -5.21 14.85 -2.19
CA VAL A 222 -5.05 15.47 -3.51
C VAL A 222 -4.85 16.97 -3.37
N GLU A 223 -5.68 17.65 -2.57
CA GLU A 223 -5.58 19.09 -2.37
C GLU A 223 -4.25 19.50 -1.73
N ILE A 224 -3.79 18.79 -0.69
CA ILE A 224 -2.51 19.06 -0.04
C ILE A 224 -1.33 18.83 -1.00
N GLY A 225 -1.40 17.78 -1.82
CA GLY A 225 -0.37 17.51 -2.82
C GLY A 225 -0.31 18.59 -3.91
N LYS A 226 -1.46 19.11 -4.37
CA LYS A 226 -1.54 20.23 -5.31
C LYS A 226 -0.96 21.52 -4.71
N ARG A 227 -1.24 21.82 -3.44
CA ARG A 227 -0.63 22.95 -2.72
C ARG A 227 0.89 22.84 -2.62
N ALA A 228 1.43 21.61 -2.62
CA ALA A 228 2.85 21.34 -2.70
C ALA A 228 3.42 21.41 -4.13
N GLY A 229 2.62 21.78 -5.13
CA GLY A 229 3.01 21.88 -6.54
C GLY A 229 3.11 20.54 -7.27
N LYS A 230 2.53 19.46 -6.72
CA LYS A 230 2.55 18.13 -7.35
C LYS A 230 1.31 17.91 -8.22
N ARG A 231 1.47 17.13 -9.29
CA ARG A 231 0.33 16.62 -10.07
C ARG A 231 -0.27 15.44 -9.32
N MET A 232 -1.53 15.56 -8.92
CA MET A 232 -2.19 14.61 -8.03
C MET A 232 -3.45 14.04 -8.64
N ARG A 233 -3.69 12.76 -8.38
CA ARG A 233 -4.96 12.09 -8.63
C ARG A 233 -5.15 10.98 -7.62
N ALA A 234 -6.39 10.72 -7.18
CA ALA A 234 -6.71 9.59 -6.35
C ALA A 234 -7.82 8.75 -7.01
N LEU A 235 -7.65 7.43 -6.95
CA LEU A 235 -8.67 6.45 -7.30
C LEU A 235 -9.16 5.79 -6.03
N ILE A 236 -10.47 5.81 -5.79
CA ILE A 236 -11.09 5.06 -4.72
C ILE A 236 -11.41 3.68 -5.28
N THR A 237 -10.78 2.65 -4.70
CA THR A 237 -10.84 1.28 -5.24
C THR A 237 -11.42 0.32 -4.22
N ASP A 238 -12.16 -0.68 -4.71
CA ASP A 238 -12.80 -1.68 -3.88
C ASP A 238 -11.78 -2.59 -3.17
N MET A 239 -12.04 -2.88 -1.89
CA MET A 239 -11.28 -3.81 -1.05
C MET A 239 -12.22 -4.70 -0.21
N ASP A 240 -13.44 -4.94 -0.68
CA ASP A 240 -14.36 -5.92 -0.10
C ASP A 240 -14.07 -7.36 -0.56
N MET A 241 -13.02 -7.54 -1.36
CA MET A 241 -12.39 -8.82 -1.62
C MET A 241 -10.89 -8.64 -1.89
N PRO A 242 -10.04 -9.65 -1.65
CA PRO A 242 -8.62 -9.58 -1.98
C PRO A 242 -8.40 -9.33 -3.47
N ILE A 243 -7.38 -8.52 -3.81
CA ILE A 243 -6.97 -8.27 -5.20
C ILE A 243 -6.21 -9.50 -5.71
N GLY A 244 -6.66 -10.06 -6.83
CA GLY A 244 -6.15 -11.33 -7.34
C GLY A 244 -6.54 -12.50 -6.45
N TYR A 245 -5.79 -13.59 -6.52
CA TYR A 245 -6.04 -14.82 -5.78
C TYR A 245 -5.02 -15.07 -4.67
N ALA A 246 -3.83 -14.48 -4.75
CA ALA A 246 -2.76 -14.72 -3.80
C ALA A 246 -2.73 -13.68 -2.68
N VAL A 247 -2.56 -14.13 -1.44
CA VAL A 247 -2.33 -13.28 -0.24
C VAL A 247 -1.15 -13.87 0.53
N GLY A 248 -0.04 -13.14 0.57
CA GLY A 248 1.23 -13.57 1.17
C GLY A 248 2.41 -13.03 0.35
N ASN A 249 3.64 -13.09 0.90
CA ASN A 249 4.76 -12.34 0.31
C ASN A 249 5.19 -12.89 -1.07
N SER A 250 5.83 -14.06 -1.14
CA SER A 250 6.27 -14.64 -2.42
C SER A 250 5.09 -15.00 -3.33
N LEU A 251 3.97 -15.44 -2.76
CA LEU A 251 2.77 -15.78 -3.53
C LEU A 251 2.24 -14.58 -4.31
N GLU A 252 2.27 -13.39 -3.71
CA GLU A 252 1.85 -12.15 -4.37
C GLU A 252 2.88 -11.69 -5.42
N VAL A 253 4.19 -11.88 -5.19
CA VAL A 253 5.21 -11.61 -6.21
C VAL A 253 5.03 -12.52 -7.41
N ILE A 254 4.82 -13.82 -7.20
CA ILE A 254 4.53 -14.78 -8.26
C ILE A 254 3.32 -14.34 -9.09
N GLU A 255 2.22 -13.96 -8.43
CA GLU A 255 1.01 -13.52 -9.13
C GLU A 255 1.22 -12.19 -9.89
N ALA A 256 2.01 -11.25 -9.33
CA ALA A 256 2.39 -10.02 -10.04
C ALA A 256 3.25 -10.32 -11.29
N VAL A 257 4.19 -11.25 -11.20
CA VAL A 257 4.99 -11.71 -12.34
C VAL A 257 4.11 -12.36 -13.41
N GLU A 258 3.20 -13.26 -13.02
CA GLU A 258 2.27 -13.89 -13.97
C GLU A 258 1.33 -12.85 -14.62
N THR A 259 0.95 -11.79 -13.88
CA THR A 259 0.19 -10.66 -14.44
C THR A 259 1.00 -9.93 -15.52
N LEU A 260 2.27 -9.67 -15.28
CA LEU A 260 3.17 -9.04 -16.26
C LEU A 260 3.50 -9.95 -17.45
N LYS A 261 3.33 -11.28 -17.32
CA LYS A 261 3.38 -12.24 -18.43
C LYS A 261 2.05 -12.36 -19.21
N GLY A 262 1.00 -11.66 -18.78
CA GLY A 262 -0.33 -11.73 -19.39
C GLY A 262 -1.21 -12.88 -18.88
N ASN A 263 -0.79 -13.62 -17.87
CA ASN A 263 -1.50 -14.77 -17.28
C ASN A 263 -2.15 -14.44 -15.91
N GLY A 264 -2.21 -13.16 -15.53
CA GLY A 264 -2.72 -12.74 -14.23
C GLY A 264 -4.23 -12.75 -14.11
N PRO A 265 -4.76 -12.65 -12.86
CA PRO A 265 -6.18 -12.48 -12.61
C PRO A 265 -6.73 -11.23 -13.31
N SER A 266 -7.97 -11.33 -13.78
CA SER A 266 -8.60 -10.23 -14.53
C SER A 266 -8.76 -8.95 -13.70
N ASP A 267 -9.18 -9.08 -12.43
CA ASP A 267 -9.37 -7.97 -11.51
C ASP A 267 -8.05 -7.24 -11.20
N LEU A 268 -6.97 -7.98 -10.94
CA LEU A 268 -5.64 -7.43 -10.72
C LEU A 268 -5.10 -6.75 -11.98
N THR A 269 -5.22 -7.41 -13.13
CA THR A 269 -4.77 -6.89 -14.42
C THR A 269 -5.47 -5.59 -14.77
N GLU A 270 -6.81 -5.59 -14.68
CA GLU A 270 -7.63 -4.42 -15.01
C GLU A 270 -7.33 -3.23 -14.09
N LEU A 271 -7.30 -3.47 -12.78
CA LEU A 271 -6.95 -2.43 -11.82
C LEU A 271 -5.56 -1.83 -12.08
N CYS A 272 -4.57 -2.67 -12.40
CA CYS A 272 -3.22 -2.21 -12.70
C CYS A 272 -3.15 -1.42 -14.00
N VAL A 273 -3.90 -1.79 -15.02
CA VAL A 273 -4.02 -1.03 -16.28
C VAL A 273 -4.62 0.34 -16.02
N ILE A 274 -5.74 0.41 -15.29
CA ILE A 274 -6.40 1.68 -14.95
C ILE A 274 -5.46 2.59 -14.15
N LEU A 275 -4.81 2.08 -13.10
CA LEU A 275 -3.86 2.84 -12.29
C LEU A 275 -2.68 3.35 -13.14
N SER A 276 -2.14 2.50 -14.02
CA SER A 276 -1.06 2.87 -14.94
C SER A 276 -1.50 3.96 -15.92
N ALA A 277 -2.70 3.86 -16.48
CA ALA A 277 -3.25 4.87 -17.38
C ALA A 277 -3.39 6.24 -16.71
N HIS A 278 -3.86 6.29 -15.47
CA HIS A 278 -3.95 7.53 -14.72
C HIS A 278 -2.57 8.15 -14.43
N ILE A 279 -1.55 7.33 -14.12
CA ILE A 279 -0.16 7.80 -13.95
C ILE A 279 0.38 8.37 -15.28
N LEU A 280 0.24 7.63 -16.36
CA LEU A 280 0.72 8.03 -17.69
C LEU A 280 0.02 9.30 -18.19
N ASN A 281 -1.28 9.43 -17.93
CA ASN A 281 -2.04 10.64 -18.27
C ASN A 281 -1.55 11.86 -17.47
N LEU A 282 -1.31 11.74 -16.15
CA LEU A 282 -0.68 12.80 -15.36
C LEU A 282 0.74 13.13 -15.84
N ALA A 283 1.44 12.14 -16.39
CA ALA A 283 2.76 12.29 -17.00
C ALA A 283 2.70 12.79 -18.45
N GLU A 284 1.53 13.22 -18.93
CA GLU A 284 1.31 13.80 -20.27
C GLU A 284 1.68 12.86 -21.44
N LYS A 285 1.52 11.54 -21.25
CA LYS A 285 1.80 10.54 -22.29
C LYS A 285 0.64 10.36 -23.29
N GLY A 286 -0.55 10.87 -22.97
CA GLY A 286 -1.76 10.80 -23.80
C GLY A 286 -3.03 10.97 -22.98
N ASP A 287 -4.18 10.85 -23.63
CA ASP A 287 -5.47 10.71 -22.93
C ASP A 287 -5.58 9.35 -22.25
N LEU A 288 -6.60 9.17 -21.38
CA LEU A 288 -6.76 7.95 -20.61
C LEU A 288 -6.89 6.70 -21.48
N THR A 289 -7.66 6.76 -22.55
CA THR A 289 -7.86 5.64 -23.48
C THR A 289 -6.56 5.22 -24.16
N THR A 290 -5.78 6.19 -24.61
CA THR A 290 -4.44 5.95 -25.18
C THR A 290 -3.50 5.35 -24.13
N CYS A 291 -3.50 5.88 -22.90
CA CYS A 291 -2.67 5.38 -21.81
C CYS A 291 -3.05 3.95 -21.39
N GLU A 292 -4.34 3.61 -21.36
CA GLU A 292 -4.79 2.23 -21.10
C GLU A 292 -4.28 1.26 -22.18
N LYS A 293 -4.40 1.67 -23.45
CA LYS A 293 -3.86 0.86 -24.57
C LYS A 293 -2.37 0.65 -24.44
N MET A 294 -1.60 1.71 -24.13
CA MET A 294 -0.16 1.62 -23.91
C MET A 294 0.18 0.65 -22.76
N ALA A 295 -0.56 0.72 -21.65
CA ALA A 295 -0.35 -0.17 -20.51
C ALA A 295 -0.61 -1.64 -20.86
N ARG A 296 -1.68 -1.94 -21.60
CA ARG A 296 -1.99 -3.31 -22.08
C ARG A 296 -0.93 -3.81 -23.07
N GLU A 297 -0.47 -2.95 -23.98
CA GLU A 297 0.60 -3.28 -24.93
C GLU A 297 1.92 -3.58 -24.23
N ALA A 298 2.25 -2.85 -23.15
CA ALA A 298 3.46 -3.09 -22.37
C ALA A 298 3.47 -4.45 -21.66
N ILE A 299 2.29 -4.93 -21.24
CA ILE A 299 2.13 -6.29 -20.73
C ILE A 299 2.27 -7.29 -21.89
N ALA A 300 1.51 -7.09 -22.97
CA ALA A 300 1.43 -8.04 -24.07
C ALA A 300 2.76 -8.26 -24.81
N ASN A 301 3.58 -7.22 -24.94
CA ASN A 301 4.89 -7.30 -25.60
C ASN A 301 6.06 -7.65 -24.66
N GLY A 302 5.80 -7.83 -23.36
CA GLY A 302 6.78 -8.22 -22.35
C GLY A 302 7.71 -7.09 -21.86
N SER A 303 7.54 -5.84 -22.35
CA SER A 303 8.40 -4.73 -21.92
C SER A 303 8.23 -4.38 -20.44
N ALA A 304 7.03 -4.53 -19.91
CA ALA A 304 6.77 -4.34 -18.48
C ALA A 304 7.44 -5.44 -17.63
N LEU A 305 7.40 -6.70 -18.06
CA LEU A 305 8.12 -7.78 -17.38
C LEU A 305 9.63 -7.53 -17.39
N GLN A 306 10.18 -7.09 -18.53
CA GLN A 306 11.61 -6.76 -18.63
C GLN A 306 12.00 -5.65 -17.64
N LYS A 307 11.14 -4.66 -17.40
CA LYS A 307 11.39 -3.63 -16.40
C LYS A 307 11.40 -4.14 -14.96
N LEU A 308 10.57 -5.15 -14.65
CA LEU A 308 10.68 -5.84 -13.36
C LEU A 308 12.01 -6.58 -13.23
N VAL A 309 12.46 -7.26 -14.29
CA VAL A 309 13.78 -7.91 -14.33
C VAL A 309 14.89 -6.88 -14.12
N ASP A 310 14.89 -5.77 -14.86
CA ASP A 310 15.87 -4.69 -14.76
C ASP A 310 15.95 -4.13 -13.32
N MET A 311 14.80 -3.97 -12.65
CA MET A 311 14.72 -3.52 -11.26
C MET A 311 15.35 -4.54 -10.31
N VAL A 312 14.98 -5.81 -10.47
CA VAL A 312 15.47 -6.88 -9.61
C VAL A 312 16.98 -7.01 -9.70
N GLU A 313 17.53 -7.03 -10.92
CA GLU A 313 18.98 -7.06 -11.15
C GLU A 313 19.69 -5.80 -10.64
N GLY A 314 19.10 -4.62 -10.90
CA GLY A 314 19.63 -3.33 -10.45
C GLY A 314 19.74 -3.24 -8.93
N GLN A 315 18.85 -3.92 -8.22
CA GLN A 315 18.84 -3.99 -6.74
C GLN A 315 19.50 -5.26 -6.18
N GLY A 316 20.22 -6.02 -7.02
CA GLY A 316 21.02 -7.18 -6.60
C GLY A 316 20.24 -8.47 -6.39
N GLY A 317 18.96 -8.51 -6.78
CA GLY A 317 18.11 -9.70 -6.69
C GLY A 317 18.38 -10.72 -7.80
N ASP A 318 17.99 -11.96 -7.54
CA ASP A 318 18.05 -13.05 -8.52
C ASP A 318 16.87 -12.95 -9.48
N SER A 319 17.10 -12.41 -10.68
CA SER A 319 16.09 -12.27 -11.72
C SER A 319 15.63 -13.59 -12.34
N ALA A 320 16.35 -14.69 -12.14
CA ALA A 320 15.95 -16.00 -12.66
C ALA A 320 14.56 -16.40 -12.12
N CYS A 321 14.23 -16.07 -10.86
CA CYS A 321 12.91 -16.37 -10.28
C CYS A 321 11.78 -15.51 -10.89
N ILE A 322 12.09 -14.36 -11.47
CA ILE A 322 11.12 -13.54 -12.22
C ILE A 322 10.81 -14.15 -13.57
N LEU A 323 11.84 -14.68 -14.24
CA LEU A 323 11.68 -15.36 -15.53
C LEU A 323 10.99 -16.72 -15.37
N ASN A 324 11.31 -17.44 -14.29
CA ASN A 324 10.72 -18.74 -13.96
C ASN A 324 10.25 -18.75 -12.49
N THR A 325 8.95 -18.54 -12.26
CA THR A 325 8.35 -18.47 -10.94
C THR A 325 8.40 -19.78 -10.13
N GLU A 326 8.69 -20.92 -10.77
CA GLU A 326 8.92 -22.20 -10.09
C GLU A 326 10.20 -22.23 -9.23
N LEU A 327 11.10 -21.26 -9.43
CA LEU A 327 12.33 -21.11 -8.64
C LEU A 327 12.13 -20.42 -7.29
N PHE A 328 10.95 -19.82 -7.04
CA PHE A 328 10.63 -19.34 -5.71
C PHE A 328 10.59 -20.48 -4.70
N GLU A 329 11.06 -20.20 -3.48
CA GLU A 329 10.97 -21.15 -2.39
C GLU A 329 9.51 -21.52 -2.14
N LYS A 330 9.25 -22.84 -1.98
CA LYS A 330 7.89 -23.36 -1.74
C LYS A 330 7.67 -23.64 -0.27
N ALA A 331 6.47 -23.38 0.21
CA ALA A 331 6.07 -23.72 1.56
C ALA A 331 6.20 -25.23 1.79
N ARG A 332 6.66 -25.57 2.98
CA ARG A 332 6.83 -26.99 3.39
C ARG A 332 5.51 -27.72 3.55
N TYR A 333 4.47 -27.00 3.99
CA TYR A 333 3.16 -27.56 4.26
C TYR A 333 2.07 -26.78 3.53
N SER A 334 0.99 -27.47 3.19
CA SER A 334 -0.22 -26.88 2.63
C SER A 334 -1.47 -27.54 3.20
N CYS A 335 -2.58 -26.77 3.24
CA CYS A 335 -3.86 -27.24 3.71
C CYS A 335 -4.97 -26.68 2.83
N THR A 336 -5.81 -27.55 2.27
CA THR A 336 -6.98 -27.14 1.48
C THR A 336 -8.13 -26.77 2.40
N VAL A 337 -8.78 -25.65 2.13
CA VAL A 337 -10.02 -25.22 2.78
C VAL A 337 -11.17 -25.55 1.88
N LEU A 338 -12.15 -26.29 2.43
CA LEU A 338 -13.34 -26.73 1.70
C LEU A 338 -14.56 -25.89 2.08
N ALA A 339 -15.48 -25.70 1.13
CA ALA A 339 -16.74 -25.02 1.37
C ALA A 339 -17.58 -25.80 2.39
N PRO A 340 -18.13 -25.15 3.44
CA PRO A 340 -18.90 -25.80 4.46
C PRO A 340 -20.34 -26.13 4.02
N THR A 341 -20.81 -25.53 2.94
CA THR A 341 -22.17 -25.72 2.37
C THR A 341 -22.16 -25.27 0.91
N SER A 342 -23.15 -25.75 0.13
CA SER A 342 -23.35 -25.31 -1.26
C SER A 342 -24.02 -23.94 -1.33
N GLY A 343 -23.62 -23.11 -2.31
CA GLY A 343 -24.19 -21.79 -2.57
C GLY A 343 -23.19 -20.84 -3.22
N TYR A 344 -23.60 -19.59 -3.40
CA TYR A 344 -22.70 -18.53 -3.89
C TYR A 344 -21.90 -17.93 -2.75
N ILE A 345 -20.62 -17.65 -2.98
CA ILE A 345 -19.85 -16.78 -2.07
C ILE A 345 -20.43 -15.37 -2.21
N THR A 346 -21.26 -14.95 -1.26
CA THR A 346 -21.99 -13.67 -1.31
C THR A 346 -21.17 -12.49 -0.83
N GLY A 347 -19.99 -12.73 -0.26
CA GLY A 347 -19.04 -11.73 0.20
C GLY A 347 -18.08 -12.31 1.21
N VAL A 348 -17.01 -11.58 1.44
CA VAL A 348 -15.97 -11.94 2.42
C VAL A 348 -15.68 -10.77 3.37
N ASP A 349 -15.27 -11.08 4.59
CA ASP A 349 -14.54 -10.16 5.43
C ASP A 349 -13.06 -10.21 5.00
N THR A 350 -12.66 -9.29 4.14
CA THR A 350 -11.35 -9.31 3.53
C THR A 350 -10.21 -9.12 4.53
N GLU A 351 -10.46 -8.36 5.62
CA GLU A 351 -9.53 -8.29 6.76
C GLU A 351 -9.30 -9.67 7.37
N GLY A 352 -10.36 -10.49 7.49
CA GLY A 352 -10.26 -11.85 7.98
C GLY A 352 -9.35 -12.75 7.13
N TYR A 353 -9.31 -12.53 5.83
CA TYR A 353 -8.39 -13.24 4.93
C TYR A 353 -6.94 -12.77 5.14
N GLY A 354 -6.73 -11.46 5.33
CA GLY A 354 -5.42 -10.93 5.71
C GLY A 354 -4.92 -11.49 7.05
N VAL A 355 -5.81 -11.57 8.05
CA VAL A 355 -5.51 -12.18 9.36
C VAL A 355 -5.22 -13.68 9.21
N ALA A 356 -5.96 -14.41 8.37
CA ALA A 356 -5.64 -15.82 8.10
C ALA A 356 -4.23 -15.99 7.52
N SER A 357 -3.82 -15.13 6.59
CA SER A 357 -2.47 -15.11 6.04
C SER A 357 -1.40 -14.79 7.11
N LEU A 358 -1.68 -13.84 8.01
CA LEU A 358 -0.82 -13.50 9.14
C LEU A 358 -0.64 -14.69 10.10
N LEU A 359 -1.71 -15.41 10.43
CA LEU A 359 -1.67 -16.61 11.28
C LEU A 359 -0.84 -17.76 10.69
N LEU A 360 -0.67 -17.79 9.36
CA LEU A 360 0.22 -18.76 8.68
C LEU A 360 1.70 -18.35 8.75
N GLY A 361 2.00 -17.11 9.16
CA GLY A 361 3.35 -16.58 9.26
C GLY A 361 3.73 -15.56 8.17
N ALA A 362 2.80 -15.15 7.31
CA ALA A 362 3.07 -14.18 6.23
C ALA A 362 3.21 -12.72 6.71
N GLY A 363 2.90 -12.43 7.97
CA GLY A 363 2.99 -11.11 8.57
C GLY A 363 3.62 -11.15 9.97
N ARG A 364 3.68 -9.98 10.64
CA ARG A 364 4.22 -9.82 11.99
C ARG A 364 3.12 -9.50 12.98
N ASN A 365 3.06 -10.21 14.11
CA ASN A 365 2.29 -9.81 15.29
C ASN A 365 3.09 -8.86 16.18
N THR A 366 4.43 -9.05 16.24
CA THR A 366 5.38 -8.21 16.96
C THR A 366 6.50 -7.76 16.03
N LYS A 367 7.26 -6.74 16.42
CA LYS A 367 8.40 -6.23 15.60
C LYS A 367 9.52 -7.26 15.46
N GLU A 368 9.62 -8.17 16.40
CA GLU A 368 10.63 -9.23 16.50
C GLU A 368 10.29 -10.45 15.65
N ASP A 369 9.06 -10.58 15.17
CA ASP A 369 8.63 -11.73 14.37
C ASP A 369 9.36 -11.78 13.02
N VAL A 370 9.85 -12.98 12.71
CA VAL A 370 10.44 -13.29 11.40
C VAL A 370 9.34 -13.78 10.47
N ILE A 371 9.17 -13.09 9.35
CA ILE A 371 8.19 -13.46 8.34
C ILE A 371 8.62 -14.75 7.64
N ASP A 372 7.70 -15.68 7.48
CA ASP A 372 7.82 -16.79 6.55
C ASP A 372 7.43 -16.31 5.15
N MET A 373 8.41 -16.13 4.29
CA MET A 373 8.20 -15.60 2.94
C MET A 373 7.37 -16.53 2.04
N THR A 374 7.27 -17.82 2.41
CA THR A 374 6.51 -18.83 1.69
C THR A 374 5.07 -18.97 2.17
N ALA A 375 4.76 -18.37 3.34
CA ALA A 375 3.44 -18.44 3.95
C ALA A 375 2.42 -17.54 3.27
N GLY A 376 1.16 -17.97 3.35
CA GLY A 376 0.02 -17.22 2.81
C GLY A 376 -1.12 -18.12 2.40
N LEU A 377 -1.98 -17.60 1.56
CA LEU A 377 -3.09 -18.36 0.98
C LEU A 377 -3.28 -18.03 -0.50
N LYS A 378 -3.80 -18.99 -1.23
CA LYS A 378 -4.24 -18.83 -2.61
C LYS A 378 -5.72 -19.18 -2.69
N LEU A 379 -6.53 -18.22 -3.11
CA LEU A 379 -7.96 -18.43 -3.35
C LEU A 379 -8.15 -19.31 -4.59
N ILE A 380 -9.18 -20.13 -4.57
CA ILE A 380 -9.66 -20.90 -5.72
C ILE A 380 -10.99 -20.30 -6.18
N LYS A 381 -11.77 -19.78 -5.24
CA LYS A 381 -13.07 -19.15 -5.46
C LYS A 381 -13.10 -17.76 -4.85
N LYS A 382 -13.85 -16.87 -5.48
CA LYS A 382 -14.04 -15.46 -5.06
C LYS A 382 -15.53 -15.14 -4.86
N THR A 383 -15.79 -13.96 -4.37
CA THR A 383 -17.15 -13.40 -4.29
C THR A 383 -17.82 -13.46 -5.66
N GLY A 384 -19.04 -13.99 -5.71
CA GLY A 384 -19.81 -14.25 -6.93
C GLY A 384 -19.74 -15.70 -7.44
N ASP A 385 -18.69 -16.46 -7.08
CA ASP A 385 -18.58 -17.87 -7.51
C ASP A 385 -19.56 -18.76 -6.76
N PHE A 386 -20.11 -19.75 -7.47
CA PHE A 386 -20.86 -20.85 -6.87
C PHE A 386 -19.89 -21.94 -6.39
N VAL A 387 -20.19 -22.51 -5.23
CA VAL A 387 -19.44 -23.63 -4.63
C VAL A 387 -20.39 -24.74 -4.22
N GLU A 388 -19.93 -25.98 -4.31
CA GLU A 388 -20.59 -27.14 -3.72
C GLU A 388 -20.01 -27.43 -2.33
N GLU A 389 -20.81 -28.03 -1.44
CA GLU A 389 -20.30 -28.50 -0.14
C GLU A 389 -19.12 -29.47 -0.34
N GLY A 390 -18.01 -29.21 0.35
CA GLY A 390 -16.77 -29.96 0.18
C GLY A 390 -15.88 -29.55 -0.99
N GLU A 391 -16.30 -28.58 -1.83
CA GLU A 391 -15.46 -28.06 -2.92
C GLU A 391 -14.33 -27.17 -2.36
N PRO A 392 -13.09 -27.27 -2.92
CA PRO A 392 -11.98 -26.40 -2.51
C PRO A 392 -12.26 -24.92 -2.81
N ILE A 393 -12.10 -24.05 -1.78
CA ILE A 393 -12.25 -22.59 -1.90
C ILE A 393 -10.94 -21.82 -1.76
N ALA A 394 -9.97 -22.40 -1.04
CA ALA A 394 -8.63 -21.83 -0.88
C ALA A 394 -7.61 -22.91 -0.53
N ILE A 395 -6.32 -22.61 -0.77
CA ILE A 395 -5.19 -23.39 -0.28
C ILE A 395 -4.35 -22.49 0.61
N LEU A 396 -4.05 -22.96 1.81
CA LEU A 396 -3.19 -22.32 2.80
C LEU A 396 -1.78 -22.89 2.68
N TYR A 397 -0.75 -22.05 2.88
CA TYR A 397 0.66 -22.41 2.79
C TYR A 397 1.42 -21.90 4.01
N SER A 398 2.33 -22.70 4.57
CA SER A 398 3.22 -22.28 5.66
C SER A 398 4.44 -23.20 5.78
N GLY A 399 5.53 -22.68 6.30
CA GLY A 399 6.70 -23.45 6.73
C GLY A 399 6.45 -24.25 8.02
N LYS A 400 5.34 -24.01 8.73
CA LYS A 400 4.99 -24.62 10.01
C LYS A 400 3.56 -25.14 10.01
N GLU A 401 3.30 -26.28 10.64
CA GLU A 401 1.94 -26.85 10.74
C GLU A 401 1.03 -26.13 11.73
N SER A 402 1.58 -25.41 12.71
CA SER A 402 0.85 -24.93 13.89
C SER A 402 -0.23 -23.87 13.58
N GLY A 403 -0.14 -23.13 12.47
CA GLY A 403 -1.07 -22.05 12.13
C GLY A 403 -2.32 -22.47 11.36
N PHE A 404 -2.34 -23.65 10.74
CA PHE A 404 -3.38 -24.01 9.77
C PHE A 404 -4.80 -24.06 10.35
N LYS A 405 -4.98 -24.61 11.56
CA LYS A 405 -6.31 -24.67 12.16
C LYS A 405 -6.89 -23.28 12.38
N ALA A 406 -6.14 -22.40 13.02
CA ALA A 406 -6.60 -21.03 13.31
C ALA A 406 -6.84 -20.23 12.02
N ALA A 407 -5.94 -20.36 11.03
CA ALA A 407 -6.08 -19.69 9.72
C ALA A 407 -7.30 -20.20 8.95
N LYS A 408 -7.55 -21.53 8.94
CA LYS A 408 -8.73 -22.13 8.33
C LYS A 408 -10.02 -21.65 8.99
N ASP A 409 -10.07 -21.69 10.33
CA ASP A 409 -11.25 -21.26 11.09
C ASP A 409 -11.52 -19.76 10.83
N ARG A 410 -10.47 -18.92 10.78
CA ARG A 410 -10.60 -17.50 10.49
C ARG A 410 -11.09 -17.25 9.05
N LEU A 411 -10.55 -17.96 8.05
CA LEU A 411 -10.97 -17.84 6.65
C LEU A 411 -12.42 -18.25 6.49
N LEU A 412 -12.83 -19.38 7.05
CA LEU A 412 -14.22 -19.85 6.98
C LEU A 412 -15.18 -18.88 7.66
N SER A 413 -14.85 -18.35 8.84
CA SER A 413 -15.67 -17.35 9.54
C SER A 413 -15.80 -16.03 8.77
N ALA A 414 -14.82 -15.73 7.93
CA ALA A 414 -14.79 -14.54 7.08
C ALA A 414 -15.52 -14.72 5.74
N THR A 415 -15.91 -15.95 5.38
CA THR A 415 -16.58 -16.29 4.11
C THR A 415 -18.08 -16.42 4.33
N ARG A 416 -18.87 -15.65 3.58
CA ARG A 416 -20.34 -15.75 3.59
C ARG A 416 -20.81 -16.50 2.35
N ILE A 417 -21.63 -17.54 2.55
CA ILE A 417 -22.23 -18.33 1.48
C ILE A 417 -23.75 -18.16 1.56
N GLY A 418 -24.40 -17.92 0.41
CA GLY A 418 -25.85 -17.71 0.32
C GLY A 418 -26.44 -18.27 -0.97
N GLN A 419 -27.77 -18.17 -1.11
CA GLN A 419 -28.50 -18.79 -2.22
C GLN A 419 -28.50 -17.95 -3.51
N THR A 420 -28.19 -16.65 -3.42
CA THR A 420 -28.24 -15.74 -4.59
C THR A 420 -26.88 -15.09 -4.77
N PRO A 421 -26.39 -14.94 -6.02
CA PRO A 421 -25.14 -14.23 -6.26
C PRO A 421 -25.24 -12.76 -5.81
N PRO A 422 -24.16 -12.16 -5.29
CA PRO A 422 -24.15 -10.75 -4.96
C PRO A 422 -24.11 -9.90 -6.24
N PRO A 423 -24.49 -8.62 -6.17
CA PRO A 423 -24.29 -7.70 -7.30
C PRO A 423 -22.78 -7.50 -7.57
N GLU A 424 -22.45 -7.27 -8.83
CA GLU A 424 -21.10 -6.91 -9.22
C GLU A 424 -20.75 -5.52 -8.68
N THR A 425 -19.56 -5.40 -8.11
CA THR A 425 -18.99 -4.11 -7.65
C THR A 425 -17.87 -3.69 -8.60
N PRO A 426 -17.84 -2.44 -9.09
CA PRO A 426 -16.75 -1.97 -9.93
C PRO A 426 -15.45 -1.87 -9.14
N LEU A 427 -14.32 -2.18 -9.78
CA LEU A 427 -12.99 -2.08 -9.15
C LEU A 427 -12.64 -0.66 -8.72
N VAL A 428 -13.03 0.34 -9.53
CA VAL A 428 -12.84 1.77 -9.25
C VAL A 428 -14.20 2.40 -8.96
N LEU A 429 -14.37 2.87 -7.74
CA LEU A 429 -15.63 3.44 -7.24
C LEU A 429 -15.76 4.93 -7.51
N ALA A 430 -14.63 5.66 -7.60
CA ALA A 430 -14.57 7.07 -7.93
C ALA A 430 -13.12 7.49 -8.26
N VAL A 431 -13.00 8.62 -8.97
CA VAL A 431 -11.75 9.34 -9.21
C VAL A 431 -11.85 10.72 -8.60
N VAL A 432 -10.79 11.19 -7.96
CA VAL A 432 -10.65 12.53 -7.36
C VAL A 432 -9.44 13.22 -8.00
N GLU A 433 -9.67 14.42 -8.53
CA GLU A 433 -8.66 15.26 -9.21
C GLU A 433 -8.47 16.60 -8.53
#